data_6d4a81f1df3461c2fb2ac7f2c6be98b3
#
_entry.id   6d4a81f1df3461c2fb2ac7f2c6be98b3
#
_cell.length_a   1.000
_cell.length_b   1.000
_cell.length_c   1.000
_cell.angle_alpha   90.00
_cell.angle_beta   90.00
_cell.angle_gamma   90.00
#
_symmetry.space_group_name_H-M   'P 1'
#
loop_
_entity.id
_entity.type
_entity.pdbx_description
1 polymer ?
#
loop_
_entity_poly.entity_id
_entity_poly.type
_entity_poly.pdbx_seq_one_letter_code
_entity_poly.pdbx_strand_id
1 'polypeptide(L)'
;MKKLLSVLFILFGMATLVACTPDEEDPTDVVDPVNNGTIIDFGDTFTQKSKIRVWIDDENGEYMEAVIAEFNKVYPNIVVEHQHMGSVDARELLKTFGPSGNGADVFQFPHDHLAQAVLEDLVYPLPVATQTLLATRTNALALQIATLSYDETNKSFDPASPNAVERLYAVPMSIESVGLFYNTDLVSTPATTFEELFAAADIWNAQIATDGSNLTYAQKGWFYLGTSSHWADSYFMQPIFSAFGFTPFGPNLDDPTAVGFESAETIAALTWIRDQLKPRTTGTGNHNSVSAGANFEAGKIPYIIGGPWNHEAYQAAEGLNYAVAQMPSINGNATQTFAGAIMAAVYKYSDNKEDAIKFVEFLNSDIAMELQYEYKGKLPALKSELLENIEGVSENQLLLDMATQLETSVPMPTIPQVTYYWGPGETMLIDVWNNGVAPATAAATAEASYRTRIGLAS
;
A
#
# COMPACT_ATOMS: atom_id res chain seq x y z
N MET A 1 43.19 -26.05 27.77
CA MET A 1 44.11 -27.11 27.31
C MET A 1 43.66 -27.60 25.97
N LYS A 2 44.63 -27.65 25.08
CA LYS A 2 44.68 -28.25 23.72
C LYS A 2 44.03 -27.47 22.58
N LYS A 3 44.92 -26.78 21.88
CA LYS A 3 44.87 -26.30 20.49
C LYS A 3 44.79 -27.49 19.53
N LEU A 4 44.12 -27.35 18.42
CA LEU A 4 44.56 -28.04 17.21
C LEU A 4 44.44 -27.08 16.00
N LEU A 5 45.58 -26.77 15.46
CA LEU A 5 45.84 -26.19 14.15
C LEU A 5 45.51 -27.24 13.07
N SER A 6 44.94 -26.84 11.94
CA SER A 6 45.02 -27.61 10.71
C SER A 6 45.30 -26.69 9.53
N VAL A 7 46.35 -27.08 8.87
CA VAL A 7 47.15 -26.49 7.83
C VAL A 7 46.45 -26.42 6.50
N LEU A 8 46.60 -25.29 5.83
CA LEU A 8 46.21 -24.98 4.45
C LEU A 8 47.18 -25.60 3.46
N PHE A 9 46.69 -26.42 2.52
CA PHE A 9 47.48 -26.88 1.35
C PHE A 9 47.03 -26.10 0.12
N ILE A 10 47.94 -25.26 -0.40
CA ILE A 10 47.82 -24.61 -1.70
C ILE A 10 48.46 -25.54 -2.73
N LEU A 11 47.68 -25.98 -3.73
CA LEU A 11 48.18 -26.62 -4.94
C LEU A 11 48.15 -25.62 -6.09
N PHE A 12 49.35 -25.27 -6.54
CA PHE A 12 49.59 -24.53 -7.77
C PHE A 12 49.53 -25.51 -8.94
N GLY A 13 48.56 -25.35 -9.83
CA GLY A 13 48.52 -26.05 -11.13
C GLY A 13 49.00 -25.11 -12.24
N MET A 14 50.17 -25.37 -12.79
CA MET A 14 50.68 -24.77 -14.02
C MET A 14 49.89 -25.30 -15.22
N ALA A 15 49.21 -24.43 -15.95
CA ALA A 15 48.69 -24.75 -17.28
C ALA A 15 49.64 -24.19 -18.34
N THR A 16 50.17 -25.05 -19.13
CA THR A 16 51.04 -24.73 -20.27
C THR A 16 50.21 -24.26 -21.46
N LEU A 17 50.57 -23.09 -21.96
CA LEU A 17 50.06 -22.53 -23.22
C LEU A 17 50.72 -23.28 -24.38
N VAL A 18 49.90 -23.91 -25.22
CA VAL A 18 50.30 -24.35 -26.56
C VAL A 18 49.78 -23.35 -27.56
N ALA A 19 50.69 -22.65 -28.19
CA ALA A 19 50.42 -21.78 -29.34
C ALA A 19 50.34 -22.65 -30.60
N CYS A 20 49.22 -22.58 -31.33
CA CYS A 20 49.15 -23.04 -32.73
C CYS A 20 49.14 -21.82 -33.64
N THR A 21 50.13 -21.83 -34.54
CA THR A 21 50.24 -20.89 -35.67
C THR A 21 49.31 -21.29 -36.82
N PRO A 22 48.80 -20.35 -37.62
CA PRO A 22 47.98 -20.69 -38.77
C PRO A 22 48.85 -20.98 -39.97
N ASP A 23 48.57 -22.06 -40.68
CA ASP A 23 49.09 -22.34 -42.02
C ASP A 23 48.11 -21.79 -43.04
N GLU A 24 48.67 -20.97 -43.97
CA GLU A 24 48.04 -20.57 -45.22
C GLU A 24 48.06 -21.77 -46.18
N GLU A 25 46.96 -22.06 -46.86
CA GLU A 25 46.95 -22.65 -48.19
C GLU A 25 45.81 -22.17 -49.06
N ASP A 26 46.12 -21.96 -50.29
CA ASP A 26 45.61 -21.29 -51.44
C ASP A 26 44.41 -22.00 -52.11
N PRO A 27 43.64 -21.26 -52.97
CA PRO A 27 42.34 -21.76 -53.45
C PRO A 27 42.44 -22.42 -54.81
N THR A 28 41.75 -23.53 -54.96
CA THR A 28 41.10 -23.96 -56.21
C THR A 28 40.42 -25.31 -55.97
N ASP A 29 39.10 -25.37 -56.07
CA ASP A 29 38.42 -26.17 -57.08
C ASP A 29 36.90 -26.08 -56.86
N VAL A 30 36.27 -25.61 -57.87
CA VAL A 30 34.81 -25.63 -58.05
C VAL A 30 34.35 -27.04 -58.33
N VAL A 31 33.48 -27.58 -57.51
CA VAL A 31 32.49 -28.57 -57.92
C VAL A 31 31.19 -28.34 -57.20
N ASP A 32 30.23 -27.82 -57.92
CA ASP A 32 28.82 -27.82 -57.55
C ASP A 32 28.25 -29.25 -57.56
N PRO A 33 27.58 -29.71 -56.53
CA PRO A 33 26.49 -30.65 -56.71
C PRO A 33 25.18 -29.97 -56.33
N VAL A 34 24.34 -29.80 -57.29
CA VAL A 34 22.91 -29.56 -57.15
C VAL A 34 22.36 -30.58 -56.15
N ASN A 35 22.19 -30.15 -54.90
CA ASN A 35 21.47 -30.93 -53.93
C ASN A 35 20.12 -30.23 -53.72
N ASN A 36 19.11 -30.83 -54.31
CA ASN A 36 17.70 -30.53 -54.06
C ASN A 36 17.35 -30.95 -52.62
N GLY A 37 17.98 -30.31 -51.66
CA GLY A 37 17.66 -30.44 -50.25
C GLY A 37 16.45 -29.54 -49.96
N THR A 38 15.33 -30.12 -49.63
CA THR A 38 14.21 -29.48 -48.99
C THR A 38 14.78 -28.64 -47.84
N ILE A 39 14.74 -27.32 -47.94
CA ILE A 39 15.00 -26.45 -46.82
C ILE A 39 13.88 -26.76 -45.83
N ILE A 40 14.18 -27.51 -44.78
CA ILE A 40 13.33 -27.58 -43.62
C ILE A 40 13.42 -26.21 -43.02
N ASP A 41 12.39 -25.41 -43.29
CA ASP A 41 12.13 -24.18 -42.57
C ASP A 41 11.84 -24.59 -41.10
N PHE A 42 12.88 -24.58 -40.29
CA PHE A 42 12.70 -24.53 -38.84
C PHE A 42 12.23 -23.15 -38.58
N GLY A 43 10.88 -22.95 -38.74
CA GLY A 43 10.21 -21.71 -38.44
C GLY A 43 10.82 -21.15 -37.17
N ASP A 44 11.38 -19.96 -37.28
CA ASP A 44 11.97 -19.18 -36.21
C ASP A 44 10.99 -19.00 -35.08
N THR A 45 10.98 -19.92 -34.15
CA THR A 45 10.28 -19.75 -32.86
C THR A 45 11.23 -19.95 -31.67
N PHE A 46 12.47 -19.52 -31.81
CA PHE A 46 13.25 -19.09 -30.67
C PHE A 46 12.94 -17.60 -30.42
N THR A 47 11.71 -17.26 -30.09
CA THR A 47 11.41 -15.99 -29.47
C THR A 47 12.14 -16.00 -28.13
N GLN A 48 13.19 -15.21 -28.03
CA GLN A 48 13.91 -15.01 -26.79
C GLN A 48 12.87 -14.54 -25.76
N LYS A 49 12.65 -15.35 -24.72
CA LYS A 49 11.72 -14.96 -23.66
C LYS A 49 12.31 -13.76 -22.95
N SER A 50 11.59 -12.66 -22.93
CA SER A 50 11.91 -11.55 -22.04
C SER A 50 11.57 -11.92 -20.61
N LYS A 51 12.19 -11.24 -19.66
CA LYS A 51 12.02 -11.52 -18.24
C LYS A 51 11.84 -10.19 -17.51
N ILE A 52 10.77 -10.10 -16.73
CA ILE A 52 10.54 -8.96 -15.82
C ILE A 52 10.49 -9.44 -14.37
N ARG A 53 11.04 -8.65 -13.47
CA ARG A 53 10.94 -8.86 -12.03
C ARG A 53 9.87 -7.94 -11.46
N VAL A 54 8.97 -8.50 -10.68
CA VAL A 54 7.87 -7.75 -10.06
C VAL A 54 7.92 -7.88 -8.54
N TRP A 55 7.80 -6.74 -7.86
CA TRP A 55 7.66 -6.63 -6.41
C TRP A 55 6.22 -6.28 -6.07
N ILE A 56 5.49 -7.27 -5.64
CA ILE A 56 4.08 -7.17 -5.22
C ILE A 56 3.96 -7.75 -3.80
N ASP A 57 3.12 -7.13 -2.99
CA ASP A 57 2.83 -7.53 -1.62
C ASP A 57 1.91 -8.77 -1.60
N ASP A 58 2.54 -9.93 -1.68
CA ASP A 58 1.90 -11.23 -1.66
C ASP A 58 2.84 -12.25 -0.98
N GLU A 59 2.73 -12.36 0.34
CA GLU A 59 3.65 -13.15 1.17
C GLU A 59 3.58 -14.66 0.83
N ASN A 60 2.38 -15.17 0.61
CA ASN A 60 2.16 -16.58 0.27
C ASN A 60 2.42 -16.89 -1.21
N GLY A 61 2.37 -15.87 -2.08
CA GLY A 61 2.59 -15.99 -3.52
C GLY A 61 1.40 -16.51 -4.32
N GLU A 62 0.30 -16.90 -3.67
CA GLU A 62 -0.87 -17.53 -4.33
C GLU A 62 -1.59 -16.58 -5.30
N TYR A 63 -1.77 -15.33 -4.91
CA TYR A 63 -2.34 -14.31 -5.78
C TYR A 63 -1.49 -14.09 -7.03
N MET A 64 -0.20 -13.90 -6.85
CA MET A 64 0.71 -13.64 -7.97
C MET A 64 0.90 -14.87 -8.86
N GLU A 65 0.88 -16.09 -8.31
CA GLU A 65 0.91 -17.31 -9.11
C GLU A 65 -0.32 -17.37 -10.04
N ALA A 66 -1.52 -17.08 -9.52
CA ALA A 66 -2.74 -17.02 -10.32
C ALA A 66 -2.69 -15.90 -11.38
N VAL A 67 -2.28 -14.69 -11.02
CA VAL A 67 -2.13 -13.56 -11.96
C VAL A 67 -1.14 -13.89 -13.09
N ILE A 68 0.03 -14.47 -12.75
CA ILE A 68 1.05 -14.84 -13.74
C ILE A 68 0.53 -15.92 -14.67
N ALA A 69 -0.23 -16.90 -14.16
CA ALA A 69 -0.83 -17.94 -14.97
C ALA A 69 -1.79 -17.36 -16.03
N GLU A 70 -2.65 -16.41 -15.65
CA GLU A 70 -3.56 -15.74 -16.57
C GLU A 70 -2.81 -14.79 -17.54
N PHE A 71 -1.84 -14.03 -17.04
CA PHE A 71 -0.99 -13.18 -17.88
C PHE A 71 -0.28 -13.96 -18.97
N ASN A 72 0.26 -15.13 -18.65
CA ASN A 72 0.99 -15.98 -19.59
C ASN A 72 0.10 -16.61 -20.67
N LYS A 73 -1.23 -16.66 -20.48
CA LYS A 73 -2.16 -17.04 -21.57
C LYS A 73 -2.20 -15.98 -22.67
N VAL A 74 -2.03 -14.71 -22.30
CA VAL A 74 -2.04 -13.57 -23.23
C VAL A 74 -0.63 -13.27 -23.76
N TYR A 75 0.38 -13.36 -22.90
CA TYR A 75 1.78 -13.02 -23.19
C TYR A 75 2.73 -14.18 -22.88
N PRO A 76 2.70 -15.28 -23.63
CA PRO A 76 3.46 -16.51 -23.32
C PRO A 76 4.98 -16.36 -23.40
N ASN A 77 5.46 -15.27 -24.04
CA ASN A 77 6.88 -15.00 -24.23
C ASN A 77 7.47 -14.08 -23.15
N ILE A 78 6.69 -13.63 -22.19
CA ILE A 78 7.15 -12.80 -21.07
C ILE A 78 7.20 -13.68 -19.82
N VAL A 79 8.40 -13.83 -19.26
CA VAL A 79 8.60 -14.50 -17.97
C VAL A 79 8.47 -13.49 -16.86
N VAL A 80 7.56 -13.70 -15.93
CA VAL A 80 7.37 -12.84 -14.75
C VAL A 80 7.98 -13.54 -13.54
N GLU A 81 8.95 -12.88 -12.89
CA GLU A 81 9.49 -13.32 -11.61
C GLU A 81 8.91 -12.47 -10.48
N HIS A 82 8.02 -13.05 -9.72
CA HIS A 82 7.48 -12.43 -8.53
C HIS A 82 8.47 -12.56 -7.36
N GLN A 83 8.61 -11.48 -6.62
CA GLN A 83 9.24 -11.42 -5.31
C GLN A 83 8.32 -10.65 -4.38
N HIS A 84 7.91 -11.28 -3.26
CA HIS A 84 7.16 -10.58 -2.23
C HIS A 84 7.95 -9.36 -1.74
N MET A 85 7.25 -8.22 -1.66
CA MET A 85 7.78 -6.98 -1.13
C MET A 85 6.63 -6.20 -0.50
N GLY A 86 6.77 -5.86 0.78
CA GLY A 86 5.80 -5.00 1.46
C GLY A 86 5.60 -3.69 0.70
N SER A 87 4.36 -3.32 0.44
CA SER A 87 4.04 -2.17 -0.40
C SER A 87 4.63 -0.86 0.12
N VAL A 88 4.70 -0.67 1.45
CA VAL A 88 5.27 0.53 2.08
C VAL A 88 6.80 0.60 1.99
N ASP A 89 7.47 -0.53 1.82
CA ASP A 89 8.94 -0.62 1.77
C ASP A 89 9.50 -0.57 0.35
N ALA A 90 8.68 -0.93 -0.65
CA ALA A 90 9.12 -1.16 -2.03
C ALA A 90 9.83 0.04 -2.64
N ARG A 91 9.35 1.29 -2.42
CA ARG A 91 9.98 2.50 -2.95
C ARG A 91 11.41 2.70 -2.43
N GLU A 92 11.62 2.63 -1.11
CA GLU A 92 12.96 2.83 -0.52
C GLU A 92 13.93 1.71 -0.89
N LEU A 93 13.43 0.48 -1.00
CA LEU A 93 14.24 -0.65 -1.42
C LEU A 93 14.59 -0.55 -2.91
N LEU A 94 13.67 -0.09 -3.76
CA LEU A 94 13.94 0.12 -5.18
C LEU A 94 15.00 1.21 -5.40
N LYS A 95 14.97 2.29 -4.63
CA LYS A 95 16.00 3.33 -4.63
C LYS A 95 17.39 2.78 -4.34
N THR A 96 17.46 1.76 -3.48
CA THR A 96 18.72 1.11 -3.09
C THR A 96 19.15 0.05 -4.11
N PHE A 97 18.24 -0.82 -4.53
CA PHE A 97 18.55 -1.99 -5.36
C PHE A 97 18.43 -1.72 -6.87
N GLY A 98 17.62 -0.75 -7.29
CA GLY A 98 17.42 -0.41 -8.69
C GLY A 98 18.71 -0.11 -9.43
N PRO A 99 19.56 0.83 -8.95
CA PRO A 99 20.82 1.19 -9.63
C PRO A 99 21.81 0.05 -9.79
N SER A 100 21.73 -1.00 -8.99
CA SER A 100 22.59 -2.19 -9.09
C SER A 100 22.04 -3.27 -10.01
N GLY A 101 20.86 -3.05 -10.65
CA GLY A 101 20.16 -4.05 -11.47
C GLY A 101 19.49 -5.16 -10.67
N ASN A 102 19.44 -5.04 -9.33
CA ASN A 102 18.77 -5.99 -8.44
C ASN A 102 17.36 -5.57 -8.04
N GLY A 103 16.89 -4.40 -8.51
CA GLY A 103 15.54 -3.91 -8.30
C GLY A 103 14.50 -4.59 -9.19
N ALA A 104 13.25 -4.21 -9.01
CA ALA A 104 12.13 -4.68 -9.83
C ALA A 104 11.98 -3.84 -11.11
N ASP A 105 11.38 -4.45 -12.14
CA ASP A 105 10.88 -3.75 -13.33
C ASP A 105 9.49 -3.14 -13.06
N VAL A 106 8.70 -3.82 -12.22
CA VAL A 106 7.41 -3.36 -11.71
C VAL A 106 7.39 -3.46 -10.19
N PHE A 107 6.88 -2.45 -9.52
CA PHE A 107 6.76 -2.43 -8.07
C PHE A 107 5.44 -1.83 -7.60
N GLN A 108 4.92 -2.37 -6.50
CA GLN A 108 3.68 -1.95 -5.86
C GLN A 108 3.97 -1.01 -4.69
N PHE A 109 3.11 -0.02 -4.50
CA PHE A 109 3.20 0.92 -3.37
C PHE A 109 1.87 1.65 -3.13
N PRO A 110 1.63 2.22 -1.93
CA PRO A 110 0.49 3.09 -1.66
C PRO A 110 0.68 4.44 -2.34
N HIS A 111 -0.41 5.06 -2.80
CA HIS A 111 -0.36 6.22 -3.68
C HIS A 111 0.35 7.46 -3.09
N ASP A 112 0.39 7.64 -1.77
CA ASP A 112 1.12 8.73 -1.11
C ASP A 112 2.64 8.67 -1.34
N HIS A 113 3.16 7.53 -1.78
CA HIS A 113 4.56 7.39 -2.21
C HIS A 113 4.80 7.87 -3.64
N LEU A 114 3.75 8.06 -4.47
CA LEU A 114 3.90 8.28 -5.90
C LEU A 114 4.67 9.55 -6.23
N ALA A 115 4.28 10.69 -5.66
CA ALA A 115 4.93 11.97 -5.95
C ALA A 115 6.41 11.96 -5.54
N GLN A 116 6.73 11.35 -4.40
CA GLN A 116 8.11 11.18 -3.97
C GLN A 116 8.88 10.24 -4.90
N ALA A 117 8.27 9.14 -5.36
CA ALA A 117 8.89 8.22 -6.31
C ALA A 117 9.18 8.89 -7.68
N VAL A 118 8.28 9.78 -8.14
CA VAL A 118 8.50 10.58 -9.34
C VAL A 118 9.65 11.58 -9.14
N LEU A 119 9.68 12.27 -7.97
CA LEU A 119 10.76 13.21 -7.62
C LEU A 119 12.13 12.52 -7.55
N GLU A 120 12.16 11.29 -7.03
CA GLU A 120 13.35 10.44 -6.94
C GLU A 120 13.72 9.74 -8.24
N ASP A 121 12.98 10.02 -9.31
CA ASP A 121 13.25 9.51 -10.66
C ASP A 121 13.11 7.97 -10.76
N LEU A 122 12.24 7.38 -9.97
CA LEU A 122 12.04 5.92 -9.91
C LEU A 122 10.95 5.43 -10.86
N VAL A 123 9.99 6.28 -11.23
CA VAL A 123 8.79 5.87 -11.95
C VAL A 123 8.83 6.34 -13.41
N TYR A 124 8.51 5.44 -14.31
CA TYR A 124 8.35 5.73 -15.73
C TYR A 124 6.93 6.25 -16.00
N PRO A 125 6.76 7.43 -16.64
CA PRO A 125 5.44 7.90 -17.03
C PRO A 125 4.83 6.99 -18.09
N LEU A 126 3.60 6.54 -17.85
CA LEU A 126 2.92 5.59 -18.72
C LEU A 126 2.57 6.22 -20.09
N PRO A 127 2.58 5.44 -21.18
CA PRO A 127 2.23 5.92 -22.52
C PRO A 127 0.80 6.46 -22.58
N VAL A 128 0.53 7.38 -23.50
CA VAL A 128 -0.81 7.94 -23.74
C VAL A 128 -1.84 6.85 -24.06
N ALA A 129 -1.42 5.78 -24.75
CA ALA A 129 -2.30 4.64 -25.04
C ALA A 129 -2.76 3.95 -23.75
N THR A 130 -1.86 3.72 -22.79
CA THR A 130 -2.15 3.19 -21.48
C THR A 130 -3.09 4.12 -20.70
N GLN A 131 -2.82 5.42 -20.70
CA GLN A 131 -3.69 6.42 -20.06
C GLN A 131 -5.11 6.36 -20.64
N THR A 132 -5.24 6.27 -21.96
CA THR A 132 -6.54 6.17 -22.63
C THR A 132 -7.27 4.88 -22.24
N LEU A 133 -6.56 3.76 -22.21
CA LEU A 133 -7.12 2.48 -21.79
C LEU A 133 -7.65 2.57 -20.35
N LEU A 134 -6.85 3.04 -19.42
CA LEU A 134 -7.21 3.11 -18.01
C LEU A 134 -8.35 4.11 -17.76
N ALA A 135 -8.42 5.23 -18.49
CA ALA A 135 -9.51 6.18 -18.38
C ALA A 135 -10.89 5.58 -18.72
N THR A 136 -10.94 4.50 -19.52
CA THR A 136 -12.19 3.82 -19.85
C THR A 136 -12.71 2.94 -18.73
N ARG A 137 -11.85 2.49 -17.80
CA ARG A 137 -12.20 1.43 -16.86
C ARG A 137 -11.88 1.71 -15.40
N THR A 138 -10.89 2.55 -15.10
CA THR A 138 -10.46 2.83 -13.74
C THR A 138 -11.39 3.84 -13.06
N ASN A 139 -11.62 3.65 -11.75
CA ASN A 139 -12.34 4.60 -10.90
C ASN A 139 -11.72 6.01 -11.01
N ALA A 140 -12.56 7.03 -11.08
CA ALA A 140 -12.11 8.40 -11.33
C ALA A 140 -11.15 8.93 -10.27
N LEU A 141 -11.41 8.65 -8.98
CA LEU A 141 -10.54 9.05 -7.88
C LEU A 141 -9.17 8.34 -7.98
N ALA A 142 -9.20 7.02 -8.21
CA ALA A 142 -7.98 6.23 -8.34
C ALA A 142 -7.12 6.71 -9.53
N LEU A 143 -7.75 7.06 -10.65
CA LEU A 143 -7.05 7.62 -11.81
C LEU A 143 -6.47 9.01 -11.51
N GLN A 144 -7.23 9.86 -10.82
CA GLN A 144 -6.79 11.19 -10.41
C GLN A 144 -5.52 11.14 -9.56
N ILE A 145 -5.50 10.29 -8.51
CA ILE A 145 -4.35 10.18 -7.59
C ILE A 145 -3.14 9.48 -8.21
N ALA A 146 -3.31 8.75 -9.33
CA ALA A 146 -2.22 8.16 -10.10
C ALA A 146 -1.67 9.11 -11.19
N THR A 147 -2.30 10.27 -11.38
CA THR A 147 -1.95 11.28 -12.40
C THR A 147 -1.35 12.50 -11.71
N LEU A 148 -0.15 12.88 -12.13
CA LEU A 148 0.57 14.02 -11.55
C LEU A 148 0.97 15.00 -12.65
N SER A 149 0.87 16.29 -12.35
CA SER A 149 1.53 17.34 -13.13
C SER A 149 2.96 17.50 -12.61
N TYR A 150 3.95 17.30 -13.47
CA TYR A 150 5.35 17.37 -13.05
C TYR A 150 6.23 18.05 -14.08
N ASP A 151 7.00 19.04 -13.62
CA ASP A 151 8.08 19.68 -14.36
C ASP A 151 9.41 19.01 -14.01
N GLU A 152 9.88 18.14 -14.88
CA GLU A 152 11.14 17.40 -14.68
C GLU A 152 12.37 18.31 -14.62
N THR A 153 12.32 19.45 -15.32
CA THR A 153 13.42 20.42 -15.37
C THR A 153 13.57 21.17 -14.05
N ASN A 154 12.46 21.63 -13.50
CA ASN A 154 12.42 22.42 -12.27
C ASN A 154 12.16 21.59 -11.01
N LYS A 155 11.95 20.27 -11.17
CA LYS A 155 11.57 19.35 -10.08
C LYS A 155 10.34 19.85 -9.30
N SER A 156 9.33 20.33 -10.03
CA SER A 156 8.14 20.97 -9.47
C SER A 156 6.87 20.21 -9.83
N PHE A 157 5.98 20.06 -8.84
CA PHE A 157 4.61 19.54 -9.03
C PHE A 157 3.58 20.64 -9.22
N ASP A 158 4.00 21.92 -9.28
CA ASP A 158 3.11 23.03 -9.58
C ASP A 158 2.64 22.93 -11.05
N PRO A 159 1.33 22.78 -11.31
CA PRO A 159 0.80 22.75 -12.68
C PRO A 159 1.08 24.03 -13.47
N ALA A 160 1.34 25.15 -12.80
CA ALA A 160 1.72 26.41 -13.42
C ALA A 160 3.20 26.50 -13.77
N SER A 161 4.03 25.52 -13.43
CA SER A 161 5.45 25.47 -13.79
C SER A 161 5.61 25.41 -15.32
N PRO A 162 6.59 26.10 -15.90
CA PRO A 162 6.68 26.30 -17.36
C PRO A 162 6.76 25.02 -18.21
N ASN A 163 7.32 23.95 -17.65
CA ASN A 163 7.47 22.66 -18.34
C ASN A 163 6.65 21.55 -17.65
N ALA A 164 5.66 21.91 -16.82
CA ALA A 164 4.80 20.92 -16.18
C ALA A 164 4.00 20.16 -17.24
N VAL A 165 4.01 18.83 -17.13
CA VAL A 165 3.23 17.94 -17.98
C VAL A 165 2.44 16.99 -17.10
N GLU A 166 1.14 16.97 -17.30
CA GLU A 166 0.27 16.02 -16.64
C GLU A 166 0.41 14.64 -17.27
N ARG A 167 0.71 13.63 -16.46
CA ARG A 167 0.91 12.25 -16.90
C ARG A 167 0.42 11.25 -15.85
N LEU A 168 -0.03 10.11 -16.32
CA LEU A 168 -0.27 8.95 -15.49
C LEU A 168 1.06 8.24 -15.20
N TYR A 169 1.35 7.97 -13.92
CA TYR A 169 2.61 7.36 -13.50
C TYR A 169 2.46 5.96 -12.94
N ALA A 170 1.26 5.57 -12.55
CA ALA A 170 1.00 4.25 -11.99
C ALA A 170 -0.37 3.71 -12.41
N VAL A 171 -0.55 2.40 -12.29
CA VAL A 171 -1.81 1.71 -12.52
C VAL A 171 -2.46 1.42 -11.17
N PRO A 172 -3.61 2.00 -10.85
CA PRO A 172 -4.35 1.65 -9.64
C PRO A 172 -4.83 0.21 -9.68
N MET A 173 -4.57 -0.52 -8.59
CA MET A 173 -5.00 -1.90 -8.40
C MET A 173 -6.23 -1.98 -7.50
N SER A 174 -6.22 -1.29 -6.36
CA SER A 174 -7.34 -1.24 -5.43
C SER A 174 -7.54 0.17 -4.89
N ILE A 175 -8.76 0.43 -4.42
CA ILE A 175 -9.08 1.60 -3.60
C ILE A 175 -9.33 1.12 -2.18
N GLU A 176 -8.87 1.89 -1.21
CA GLU A 176 -8.96 1.51 0.19
C GLU A 176 -9.17 2.71 1.11
N SER A 177 -9.75 2.43 2.26
CA SER A 177 -9.91 3.35 3.37
C SER A 177 -10.00 2.55 4.67
N VAL A 178 -9.96 3.22 5.82
CA VAL A 178 -10.34 2.58 7.08
C VAL A 178 -11.85 2.63 7.27
N GLY A 179 -12.40 1.63 7.98
CA GLY A 179 -13.79 1.55 8.36
C GLY A 179 -13.93 0.97 9.76
N LEU A 180 -15.15 0.95 10.27
CA LEU A 180 -15.47 0.37 11.56
C LEU A 180 -15.95 -1.08 11.37
N PHE A 181 -15.05 -2.03 11.54
CA PHE A 181 -15.39 -3.46 11.56
C PHE A 181 -16.09 -3.80 12.89
N TYR A 182 -17.11 -4.63 12.84
CA TYR A 182 -17.82 -5.07 14.05
C TYR A 182 -18.19 -6.54 14.00
N ASN A 183 -18.14 -7.18 15.16
CA ASN A 183 -18.54 -8.57 15.33
C ASN A 183 -20.08 -8.64 15.44
N THR A 184 -20.74 -9.27 14.45
CA THR A 184 -22.20 -9.33 14.34
C THR A 184 -22.85 -10.22 15.41
N ASP A 185 -22.09 -11.09 16.06
CA ASP A 185 -22.57 -11.89 17.20
C ASP A 185 -22.64 -11.05 18.50
N LEU A 186 -21.85 -9.98 18.59
CA LEU A 186 -21.80 -9.09 19.75
C LEU A 186 -22.58 -7.79 19.54
N VAL A 187 -22.73 -7.37 18.27
CA VAL A 187 -23.35 -6.09 17.89
C VAL A 187 -24.38 -6.33 16.80
N SER A 188 -25.65 -6.14 17.12
CA SER A 188 -26.76 -6.30 16.16
C SER A 188 -26.98 -5.07 15.28
N THR A 189 -26.60 -3.89 15.77
CA THR A 189 -26.73 -2.61 15.07
C THR A 189 -25.48 -1.78 15.38
N PRO A 190 -24.68 -1.43 14.38
CA PRO A 190 -23.46 -0.67 14.61
C PRO A 190 -23.77 0.76 15.09
N ALA A 191 -22.87 1.29 15.93
CA ALA A 191 -22.95 2.67 16.40
C ALA A 191 -22.74 3.65 15.24
N THR A 192 -23.51 4.71 15.20
CA THR A 192 -23.41 5.80 14.19
C THR A 192 -22.73 7.05 14.73
N THR A 193 -22.52 7.11 16.03
CA THR A 193 -21.83 8.19 16.72
C THR A 193 -20.81 7.64 17.72
N PHE A 194 -19.73 8.36 17.96
CA PHE A 194 -18.78 7.99 19.01
C PHE A 194 -19.39 8.10 20.40
N GLU A 195 -20.40 8.93 20.60
CA GLU A 195 -21.15 9.05 21.86
C GLU A 195 -21.89 7.74 22.18
N GLU A 196 -22.58 7.14 21.19
CA GLU A 196 -23.21 5.81 21.33
C GLU A 196 -22.18 4.73 21.60
N LEU A 197 -21.10 4.71 20.83
CA LEU A 197 -20.02 3.77 20.96
C LEU A 197 -19.37 3.84 22.35
N PHE A 198 -19.12 5.04 22.87
CA PHE A 198 -18.53 5.26 24.19
C PHE A 198 -19.48 4.89 25.33
N ALA A 199 -20.76 5.17 25.18
CA ALA A 199 -21.76 4.73 26.19
C ALA A 199 -21.78 3.20 26.32
N ALA A 200 -21.70 2.48 25.18
CA ALA A 200 -21.62 1.04 25.19
C ALA A 200 -20.25 0.54 25.70
N ALA A 201 -19.16 1.23 25.33
CA ALA A 201 -17.80 0.90 25.79
C ALA A 201 -17.65 1.02 27.30
N ASP A 202 -18.23 2.04 27.93
CA ASP A 202 -18.16 2.24 29.38
C ASP A 202 -18.86 1.07 30.12
N ILE A 203 -19.99 0.59 29.58
CA ILE A 203 -20.69 -0.60 30.13
C ILE A 203 -19.88 -1.87 29.92
N TRP A 204 -19.42 -2.12 28.69
CA TRP A 204 -18.67 -3.32 28.33
C TRP A 204 -17.36 -3.43 29.11
N ASN A 205 -16.56 -2.38 29.13
CA ASN A 205 -15.25 -2.36 29.77
C ASN A 205 -15.33 -2.61 31.29
N ALA A 206 -16.45 -2.25 31.91
CA ALA A 206 -16.72 -2.48 33.34
C ALA A 206 -17.24 -3.90 33.64
N GLN A 207 -17.67 -4.68 32.63
CA GLN A 207 -18.25 -6.01 32.87
C GLN A 207 -17.19 -7.00 33.33
N ILE A 208 -17.58 -7.77 34.38
CA ILE A 208 -16.80 -8.92 34.83
C ILE A 208 -17.00 -10.05 33.82
N ALA A 209 -15.90 -10.66 33.39
CA ALA A 209 -15.97 -11.76 32.44
C ALA A 209 -16.54 -13.03 33.08
N THR A 210 -17.32 -13.77 32.28
CA THR A 210 -18.03 -14.99 32.75
C THR A 210 -17.16 -16.25 32.73
N ASP A 211 -15.88 -16.14 32.41
CA ASP A 211 -14.94 -17.27 32.31
C ASP A 211 -14.31 -17.70 33.64
N GLY A 212 -14.81 -17.21 34.76
CA GLY A 212 -14.33 -17.53 36.10
C GLY A 212 -13.11 -16.75 36.57
N SER A 213 -12.60 -15.81 35.76
CA SER A 213 -11.40 -15.03 36.11
C SER A 213 -11.68 -13.89 37.08
N ASN A 214 -12.91 -13.46 37.27
CA ASN A 214 -13.33 -12.25 38.01
C ASN A 214 -12.70 -10.93 37.49
N LEU A 215 -12.06 -10.94 36.33
CA LEU A 215 -11.51 -9.77 35.70
C LEU A 215 -12.56 -9.09 34.81
N THR A 216 -12.56 -7.77 34.75
CA THR A 216 -13.34 -7.04 33.74
C THR A 216 -12.80 -7.33 32.35
N TYR A 217 -13.60 -7.08 31.31
CA TYR A 217 -13.14 -7.25 29.93
C TYR A 217 -11.94 -6.35 29.63
N ALA A 218 -11.93 -5.11 30.12
CA ALA A 218 -10.80 -4.19 29.99
C ALA A 218 -9.52 -4.72 30.65
N GLN A 219 -9.63 -5.35 31.83
CA GLN A 219 -8.48 -5.97 32.51
C GLN A 219 -7.90 -7.17 31.76
N LYS A 220 -8.72 -7.83 30.92
CA LYS A 220 -8.28 -8.88 30.01
C LYS A 220 -7.69 -8.35 28.71
N GLY A 221 -7.71 -7.05 28.46
CA GLY A 221 -7.38 -6.44 27.19
C GLY A 221 -8.50 -6.54 26.14
N TRP A 222 -9.71 -6.93 26.52
CA TRP A 222 -10.87 -7.06 25.64
C TRP A 222 -11.71 -5.79 25.66
N PHE A 223 -11.12 -4.70 25.21
CA PHE A 223 -11.80 -3.42 25.11
C PHE A 223 -12.90 -3.47 24.04
N TYR A 224 -13.92 -2.64 24.22
CA TYR A 224 -15.06 -2.56 23.30
C TYR A 224 -14.66 -2.14 21.89
N LEU A 225 -13.70 -1.23 21.78
CA LEU A 225 -13.15 -0.72 20.54
C LEU A 225 -11.63 -0.93 20.51
N GLY A 226 -11.14 -1.50 19.42
CA GLY A 226 -9.72 -1.63 19.07
C GLY A 226 -9.36 -0.96 17.75
N THR A 227 -8.10 -1.08 17.38
CA THR A 227 -7.60 -0.75 16.03
C THR A 227 -6.70 -1.88 15.54
N SER A 228 -6.72 -2.17 14.25
CA SER A 228 -5.84 -3.17 13.64
C SER A 228 -4.40 -2.68 13.46
N SER A 229 -4.17 -1.37 13.61
CA SER A 229 -2.87 -0.73 13.72
C SER A 229 -2.59 -0.35 15.19
N HIS A 230 -2.15 0.84 15.45
CA HIS A 230 -1.97 1.41 16.78
C HIS A 230 -2.59 2.82 16.88
N TRP A 231 -2.90 3.26 18.10
CA TRP A 231 -3.60 4.53 18.31
C TRP A 231 -2.78 5.79 18.01
N ALA A 232 -1.52 5.64 17.63
CA ALA A 232 -0.68 6.74 17.16
C ALA A 232 -0.54 6.78 15.63
N ASP A 233 -1.26 5.92 14.91
CA ASP A 233 -1.26 5.90 13.45
C ASP A 233 -2.08 7.07 12.90
N SER A 234 -1.42 8.02 12.24
CA SER A 234 -2.06 9.23 11.71
C SER A 234 -3.06 8.93 10.59
N TYR A 235 -2.88 7.85 9.85
CA TYR A 235 -3.85 7.41 8.82
C TYR A 235 -5.15 6.93 9.48
N PHE A 236 -5.04 6.11 10.52
CA PHE A 236 -6.19 5.60 11.29
C PHE A 236 -6.88 6.68 12.12
N MET A 237 -6.14 7.72 12.52
CA MET A 237 -6.69 8.82 13.33
C MET A 237 -7.26 9.97 12.48
N GLN A 238 -7.01 10.00 11.17
CA GLN A 238 -7.53 11.04 10.28
C GLN A 238 -9.05 11.28 10.43
N PRO A 239 -9.92 10.25 10.52
CA PRO A 239 -11.35 10.49 10.72
C PRO A 239 -11.66 11.28 12.00
N ILE A 240 -10.91 11.08 13.08
CA ILE A 240 -11.07 11.84 14.31
C ILE A 240 -10.63 13.29 14.09
N PHE A 241 -9.45 13.51 13.50
CA PHE A 241 -8.96 14.85 13.22
C PHE A 241 -9.90 15.65 12.31
N SER A 242 -10.43 15.01 11.27
CA SER A 242 -11.37 15.64 10.33
C SER A 242 -12.67 16.11 10.99
N ALA A 243 -13.19 15.36 11.97
CA ALA A 243 -14.38 15.72 12.71
C ALA A 243 -14.23 17.04 13.52
N PHE A 244 -13.00 17.43 13.80
CA PHE A 244 -12.66 18.73 14.42
C PHE A 244 -12.31 19.81 13.39
N GLY A 245 -12.41 19.51 12.08
CA GLY A 245 -12.13 20.46 11.00
C GLY A 245 -10.69 20.47 10.51
N PHE A 246 -9.85 19.54 10.98
CA PHE A 246 -8.48 19.43 10.51
C PHE A 246 -8.41 18.98 9.04
N THR A 247 -7.66 19.71 8.25
CA THR A 247 -7.34 19.39 6.86
C THR A 247 -5.84 19.54 6.65
N PRO A 248 -5.08 18.45 6.46
CA PRO A 248 -3.64 18.54 6.25
C PRO A 248 -3.34 19.22 4.92
N PHE A 249 -2.27 19.99 4.87
CA PHE A 249 -1.79 20.67 3.65
C PHE A 249 -2.78 21.65 3.04
N GLY A 250 -3.62 22.26 3.88
CA GLY A 250 -4.61 23.24 3.47
C GLY A 250 -5.85 22.64 2.78
N PRO A 251 -6.78 23.50 2.33
CA PRO A 251 -8.09 23.05 1.84
C PRO A 251 -8.06 22.23 0.56
N ASN A 252 -6.99 22.33 -0.22
CA ASN A 252 -6.80 21.57 -1.47
C ASN A 252 -5.87 20.36 -1.28
N LEU A 253 -5.34 20.13 -0.08
CA LEU A 253 -4.41 19.04 0.24
C LEU A 253 -3.07 19.13 -0.52
N ASP A 254 -2.65 20.31 -0.94
CA ASP A 254 -1.51 20.52 -1.85
C ASP A 254 -0.50 21.59 -1.39
N ASP A 255 -0.73 22.29 -0.28
CA ASP A 255 0.19 23.27 0.26
C ASP A 255 1.17 22.66 1.28
N PRO A 256 2.43 22.37 0.89
CA PRO A 256 3.41 21.76 1.80
C PRO A 256 3.78 22.66 2.99
N THR A 257 3.42 23.94 2.98
CA THR A 257 3.69 24.85 4.09
C THR A 257 2.58 24.87 5.15
N ALA A 258 1.41 24.29 4.82
CA ALA A 258 0.20 24.28 5.63
C ALA A 258 -0.11 22.87 6.17
N VAL A 259 0.88 22.19 6.76
CA VAL A 259 0.66 20.83 7.28
C VAL A 259 -0.41 20.77 8.37
N GLY A 260 -0.56 21.84 9.15
CA GLY A 260 -1.69 22.05 10.06
C GLY A 260 -1.57 21.36 11.43
N PHE A 261 -0.43 20.80 11.79
CA PHE A 261 -0.29 20.16 13.11
C PHE A 261 -0.53 21.11 14.29
N GLU A 262 -0.09 22.38 14.19
CA GLU A 262 -0.26 23.37 15.27
C GLU A 262 -1.62 24.09 15.23
N SER A 263 -2.55 23.64 14.40
CA SER A 263 -3.87 24.25 14.28
C SER A 263 -4.74 24.07 15.54
N ALA A 264 -5.72 24.93 15.73
CA ALA A 264 -6.69 24.79 16.82
C ALA A 264 -7.50 23.49 16.70
N GLU A 265 -7.80 23.08 15.49
CA GLU A 265 -8.51 21.86 15.12
C GLU A 265 -7.73 20.62 15.56
N THR A 266 -6.43 20.55 15.25
CA THR A 266 -5.53 19.49 15.70
C THR A 266 -5.45 19.42 17.23
N ILE A 267 -5.28 20.56 17.90
CA ILE A 267 -5.22 20.62 19.36
C ILE A 267 -6.53 20.14 20.00
N ALA A 268 -7.68 20.49 19.41
CA ALA A 268 -8.99 20.02 19.88
C ALA A 268 -9.15 18.50 19.68
N ALA A 269 -8.76 17.96 18.52
CA ALA A 269 -8.77 16.53 18.25
C ALA A 269 -7.88 15.75 19.24
N LEU A 270 -6.64 16.19 19.45
CA LEU A 270 -5.72 15.59 20.41
C LEU A 270 -6.25 15.62 21.85
N THR A 271 -6.94 16.72 22.21
CA THR A 271 -7.58 16.86 23.53
C THR A 271 -8.68 15.82 23.67
N TRP A 272 -9.53 15.66 22.66
CA TRP A 272 -10.59 14.65 22.66
C TRP A 272 -10.03 13.22 22.68
N ILE A 273 -8.99 12.94 21.90
CA ILE A 273 -8.28 11.63 21.92
C ILE A 273 -7.80 11.32 23.34
N ARG A 274 -7.12 12.26 24.01
CA ARG A 274 -6.62 12.09 25.37
C ARG A 274 -7.73 11.87 26.39
N ASP A 275 -8.81 12.67 26.30
CA ASP A 275 -9.82 12.75 27.37
C ASP A 275 -10.99 11.80 27.15
N GLN A 276 -11.31 11.42 25.90
CA GLN A 276 -12.46 10.60 25.56
C GLN A 276 -12.09 9.22 25.03
N LEU A 277 -11.17 9.14 24.04
CA LEU A 277 -10.83 7.87 23.40
C LEU A 277 -9.90 6.99 24.26
N LYS A 278 -8.80 7.55 24.70
CA LYS A 278 -7.76 6.82 25.44
C LYS A 278 -8.31 6.08 26.67
N PRO A 279 -9.16 6.67 27.55
CA PRO A 279 -9.67 5.99 28.74
C PRO A 279 -10.49 4.74 28.44
N ARG A 280 -11.01 4.60 27.21
CA ARG A 280 -11.95 3.55 26.80
C ARG A 280 -11.34 2.44 25.95
N THR A 281 -10.04 2.53 25.59
CA THR A 281 -9.45 1.66 24.57
C THR A 281 -8.32 0.76 25.09
N THR A 282 -7.13 1.26 25.35
CA THR A 282 -5.95 0.41 25.63
C THR A 282 -5.52 0.33 27.09
N GLY A 283 -6.33 0.83 28.03
CA GLY A 283 -5.89 0.95 29.42
C GLY A 283 -4.83 2.05 29.61
N THR A 284 -4.07 1.96 30.69
CA THR A 284 -3.18 3.04 31.09
C THR A 284 -1.92 3.11 30.24
N GLY A 285 -1.77 4.19 29.47
CA GLY A 285 -0.47 4.67 28.98
C GLY A 285 0.06 4.03 27.69
N ASN A 286 -0.57 3.05 27.09
CA ASN A 286 -0.06 2.40 25.91
C ASN A 286 -0.88 2.74 24.65
N HIS A 287 -0.26 3.40 23.66
CA HIS A 287 -0.88 3.64 22.36
C HIS A 287 -0.96 2.39 21.49
N ASN A 288 -0.21 1.34 21.82
CA ASN A 288 -0.10 0.12 21.04
C ASN A 288 -1.22 -0.87 21.44
N SER A 289 -2.05 -1.25 20.49
CA SER A 289 -3.14 -2.21 20.68
C SER A 289 -2.85 -3.55 19.99
N VAL A 290 -1.62 -4.06 20.10
CA VAL A 290 -1.14 -5.30 19.46
C VAL A 290 -2.06 -6.50 19.62
N SER A 291 -2.85 -6.56 20.70
CA SER A 291 -3.78 -7.65 20.94
C SER A 291 -5.17 -7.42 20.34
N ALA A 292 -5.48 -6.24 19.83
CA ALA A 292 -6.82 -5.92 19.36
C ALA A 292 -7.21 -6.75 18.13
N GLY A 293 -6.33 -6.87 17.13
CA GLY A 293 -6.55 -7.71 15.96
C GLY A 293 -6.84 -9.16 16.36
N ALA A 294 -5.93 -9.78 17.10
CA ALA A 294 -6.08 -11.15 17.58
C ALA A 294 -7.33 -11.36 18.47
N ASN A 295 -7.73 -10.36 19.25
CA ASN A 295 -8.95 -10.42 20.04
C ASN A 295 -10.21 -10.30 19.18
N PHE A 296 -10.16 -9.51 18.10
CA PHE A 296 -11.26 -9.43 17.15
C PHE A 296 -11.41 -10.73 16.36
N GLU A 297 -10.30 -11.27 15.82
CA GLU A 297 -10.25 -12.58 15.16
C GLU A 297 -10.79 -13.70 16.03
N ALA A 298 -10.49 -13.66 17.34
CA ALA A 298 -11.02 -14.61 18.32
C ALA A 298 -12.47 -14.34 18.76
N GLY A 299 -13.17 -13.38 18.15
CA GLY A 299 -14.55 -13.02 18.46
C GLY A 299 -14.77 -12.38 19.84
N LYS A 300 -13.71 -11.85 20.47
CA LYS A 300 -13.74 -11.39 21.87
C LYS A 300 -14.06 -9.92 22.04
N ILE A 301 -13.90 -9.09 21.00
CA ILE A 301 -14.19 -7.65 21.07
C ILE A 301 -15.23 -7.24 20.03
N PRO A 302 -16.10 -6.26 20.38
CA PRO A 302 -17.18 -5.86 19.52
C PRO A 302 -16.75 -5.09 18.27
N TYR A 303 -15.78 -4.17 18.37
CA TYR A 303 -15.38 -3.29 17.29
C TYR A 303 -13.89 -3.20 17.11
N ILE A 304 -13.47 -3.02 15.84
CA ILE A 304 -12.10 -2.69 15.50
C ILE A 304 -12.06 -1.73 14.28
N ILE A 305 -11.29 -0.66 14.40
CA ILE A 305 -10.97 0.17 13.23
C ILE A 305 -9.94 -0.58 12.39
N GLY A 306 -10.23 -0.78 11.12
CA GLY A 306 -9.38 -1.55 10.21
C GLY A 306 -9.59 -1.14 8.77
N GLY A 307 -8.93 -1.83 7.86
CA GLY A 307 -9.08 -1.63 6.42
C GLY A 307 -9.21 -2.96 5.67
N PRO A 308 -9.37 -2.92 4.33
CA PRO A 308 -9.55 -4.14 3.53
C PRO A 308 -8.36 -5.11 3.61
N TRP A 309 -7.18 -4.65 4.01
CA TRP A 309 -6.00 -5.50 4.26
C TRP A 309 -6.17 -6.46 5.44
N ASN A 310 -7.19 -6.27 6.29
CA ASN A 310 -7.51 -7.20 7.37
C ASN A 310 -8.46 -8.32 6.93
N HIS A 311 -9.04 -8.24 5.74
CA HIS A 311 -10.09 -9.15 5.28
C HIS A 311 -9.62 -10.62 5.28
N GLU A 312 -8.44 -10.89 4.77
CA GLU A 312 -7.88 -12.25 4.69
C GLU A 312 -7.78 -12.89 6.09
N ALA A 313 -7.23 -12.18 7.07
CA ALA A 313 -7.12 -12.66 8.44
C ALA A 313 -8.49 -12.87 9.10
N TYR A 314 -9.42 -11.93 8.89
CA TYR A 314 -10.75 -12.02 9.49
C TYR A 314 -11.61 -13.12 8.83
N GLN A 315 -11.46 -13.33 7.53
CA GLN A 315 -12.13 -14.42 6.82
C GLN A 315 -11.61 -15.80 7.23
N ALA A 316 -10.31 -15.92 7.48
CA ALA A 316 -9.68 -17.15 7.95
C ALA A 316 -9.99 -17.47 9.43
N ALA A 317 -10.48 -16.48 10.19
CA ALA A 317 -10.77 -16.65 11.63
C ALA A 317 -12.01 -17.51 11.86
N GLU A 318 -11.82 -18.72 12.38
CA GLU A 318 -12.89 -19.68 12.61
C GLU A 318 -13.92 -19.13 13.63
N GLY A 319 -15.18 -19.05 13.22
CA GLY A 319 -16.28 -18.61 14.07
C GLY A 319 -16.42 -17.09 14.23
N LEU A 320 -15.63 -16.27 13.54
CA LEU A 320 -15.84 -14.83 13.50
C LEU A 320 -16.90 -14.47 12.45
N ASN A 321 -18.01 -13.87 12.91
CA ASN A 321 -19.01 -13.24 12.05
C ASN A 321 -18.83 -11.72 12.15
N TYR A 322 -18.56 -11.05 11.03
CA TYR A 322 -18.28 -9.62 11.04
C TYR A 322 -18.88 -8.88 9.85
N ALA A 323 -19.03 -7.58 10.01
CA ALA A 323 -19.41 -6.64 8.96
C ALA A 323 -18.67 -5.33 9.15
N VAL A 324 -18.81 -4.42 8.20
CA VAL A 324 -18.21 -3.07 8.23
C VAL A 324 -19.31 -2.03 8.29
N ALA A 325 -19.08 -0.99 9.06
CA ALA A 325 -19.90 0.22 9.10
C ALA A 325 -19.03 1.44 8.78
N GLN A 326 -19.68 2.54 8.42
CA GLN A 326 -19.03 3.83 8.31
C GLN A 326 -18.44 4.24 9.67
N MET A 327 -17.36 5.02 9.62
CA MET A 327 -16.79 5.61 10.83
C MET A 327 -17.82 6.53 11.51
N PRO A 328 -18.05 6.35 12.83
CA PRO A 328 -19.07 7.11 13.55
C PRO A 328 -18.75 8.60 13.59
N SER A 329 -19.78 9.45 13.57
CA SER A 329 -19.63 10.89 13.75
C SER A 329 -19.18 11.27 15.17
N ILE A 330 -18.56 12.44 15.32
CA ILE A 330 -18.15 13.02 16.60
C ILE A 330 -18.82 14.38 16.78
N ASN A 331 -19.55 14.58 17.86
CA ASN A 331 -20.25 15.84 18.16
C ASN A 331 -21.13 16.32 17.00
N GLY A 332 -21.73 15.41 16.24
CA GLY A 332 -22.54 15.69 15.06
C GLY A 332 -21.75 16.03 13.78
N ASN A 333 -20.42 16.00 13.82
CA ASN A 333 -19.57 16.18 12.65
C ASN A 333 -19.20 14.83 12.02
N ALA A 334 -19.23 14.78 10.69
CA ALA A 334 -18.79 13.60 9.96
C ALA A 334 -17.28 13.35 10.17
N THR A 335 -16.92 12.09 10.21
CA THR A 335 -15.54 11.61 10.28
C THR A 335 -15.08 11.22 8.88
N GLN A 336 -14.23 12.03 8.26
CA GLN A 336 -13.72 11.77 6.92
C GLN A 336 -12.39 11.00 7.00
N THR A 337 -12.41 9.79 6.51
CA THR A 337 -11.22 8.96 6.38
C THR A 337 -10.38 9.40 5.18
N PHE A 338 -9.11 9.03 5.14
CA PHE A 338 -8.36 9.09 3.90
C PHE A 338 -8.81 7.97 2.94
N ALA A 339 -9.06 8.34 1.69
CA ALA A 339 -9.13 7.38 0.60
C ALA A 339 -7.73 7.19 0.01
N GLY A 340 -7.31 5.94 -0.04
CA GLY A 340 -6.04 5.51 -0.61
C GLY A 340 -6.23 4.65 -1.84
N ALA A 341 -5.13 4.40 -2.55
CA ALA A 341 -5.06 3.37 -3.57
C ALA A 341 -3.73 2.63 -3.45
N ILE A 342 -3.77 1.33 -3.65
CA ILE A 342 -2.57 0.56 -3.95
C ILE A 342 -2.40 0.57 -5.46
N MET A 343 -1.21 0.85 -5.91
CA MET A 343 -0.90 0.98 -7.33
C MET A 343 0.42 0.31 -7.68
N ALA A 344 0.56 -0.07 -8.96
CA ALA A 344 1.79 -0.61 -9.51
C ALA A 344 2.37 0.35 -10.55
N ALA A 345 3.68 0.53 -10.52
CA ALA A 345 4.39 1.37 -11.49
C ALA A 345 5.55 0.62 -12.14
N VAL A 346 5.95 1.13 -13.32
CA VAL A 346 7.13 0.66 -14.04
C VAL A 346 8.35 1.43 -13.57
N TYR A 347 9.41 0.72 -13.23
CA TYR A 347 10.69 1.33 -12.87
C TYR A 347 11.30 2.08 -14.07
N LYS A 348 11.68 3.35 -13.86
CA LYS A 348 12.16 4.24 -14.95
C LYS A 348 13.36 3.68 -15.68
N TYR A 349 14.23 2.96 -15.01
CA TYR A 349 15.46 2.39 -15.56
C TYR A 349 15.38 0.89 -15.87
N SER A 350 14.17 0.31 -15.91
CA SER A 350 13.98 -1.04 -16.41
C SER A 350 14.46 -1.16 -17.86
N ASP A 351 15.16 -2.23 -18.17
CA ASP A 351 15.54 -2.57 -19.56
C ASP A 351 14.36 -3.19 -20.34
N ASN A 352 13.31 -3.64 -19.62
CA ASN A 352 12.16 -4.36 -20.16
C ASN A 352 10.85 -3.53 -20.07
N LYS A 353 10.94 -2.21 -20.27
CA LYS A 353 9.80 -1.28 -20.07
C LYS A 353 8.53 -1.67 -20.81
N GLU A 354 8.63 -2.11 -22.07
CA GLU A 354 7.46 -2.49 -22.88
C GLU A 354 6.70 -3.67 -22.27
N ASP A 355 7.42 -4.66 -21.77
CA ASP A 355 6.81 -5.83 -21.16
C ASP A 355 6.32 -5.55 -19.74
N ALA A 356 7.02 -4.67 -19.01
CA ALA A 356 6.56 -4.15 -17.72
C ALA A 356 5.25 -3.35 -17.87
N ILE A 357 5.10 -2.54 -18.94
CA ILE A 357 3.85 -1.82 -19.24
C ILE A 357 2.70 -2.80 -19.50
N LYS A 358 2.93 -3.83 -20.33
CA LYS A 358 1.91 -4.86 -20.57
C LYS A 358 1.47 -5.54 -19.27
N PHE A 359 2.41 -5.77 -18.36
CA PHE A 359 2.10 -6.38 -17.09
C PHE A 359 1.28 -5.46 -16.18
N VAL A 360 1.65 -4.19 -16.03
CA VAL A 360 0.86 -3.26 -15.21
C VAL A 360 -0.53 -2.98 -15.83
N GLU A 361 -0.65 -2.94 -17.15
CA GLU A 361 -1.96 -2.87 -17.83
C GLU A 361 -2.81 -4.10 -17.53
N PHE A 362 -2.19 -5.29 -17.53
CA PHE A 362 -2.88 -6.53 -17.20
C PHE A 362 -3.39 -6.55 -15.76
N LEU A 363 -2.66 -5.98 -14.80
CA LEU A 363 -3.09 -5.86 -13.41
C LEU A 363 -4.42 -5.08 -13.25
N ASN A 364 -4.79 -4.25 -14.23
CA ASN A 364 -6.10 -3.56 -14.25
C ASN A 364 -7.14 -4.27 -15.14
N SER A 365 -6.87 -5.47 -15.66
CA SER A 365 -7.87 -6.26 -16.41
C SER A 365 -8.93 -6.84 -15.47
N ASP A 366 -10.09 -7.23 -16.04
CA ASP A 366 -11.18 -7.81 -15.24
C ASP A 366 -10.71 -9.04 -14.48
N ILE A 367 -10.01 -9.96 -15.16
CA ILE A 367 -9.50 -11.18 -14.53
C ILE A 367 -8.48 -10.92 -13.43
N ALA A 368 -7.56 -9.96 -13.60
CA ALA A 368 -6.59 -9.64 -12.56
C ALA A 368 -7.25 -8.96 -11.35
N MET A 369 -8.26 -8.13 -11.59
CA MET A 369 -9.06 -7.50 -10.53
C MET A 369 -9.94 -8.51 -9.79
N GLU A 370 -10.49 -9.52 -10.51
CA GLU A 370 -11.22 -10.63 -9.91
C GLU A 370 -10.32 -11.46 -9.00
N LEU A 371 -9.13 -11.84 -9.48
CA LEU A 371 -8.14 -12.54 -8.67
C LEU A 371 -7.70 -11.74 -7.45
N GLN A 372 -7.51 -10.41 -7.60
CA GLN A 372 -7.17 -9.55 -6.46
C GLN A 372 -8.30 -9.53 -5.42
N TYR A 373 -9.55 -9.50 -5.86
CA TYR A 373 -10.68 -9.61 -4.96
C TYR A 373 -10.72 -10.99 -4.28
N GLU A 374 -10.61 -12.06 -5.06
CA GLU A 374 -10.68 -13.44 -4.56
C GLU A 374 -9.61 -13.74 -3.51
N TYR A 375 -8.34 -13.40 -3.81
CA TYR A 375 -7.21 -13.74 -2.96
C TYR A 375 -6.90 -12.70 -1.88
N LYS A 376 -7.21 -11.42 -2.11
CA LYS A 376 -6.83 -10.32 -1.21
C LYS A 376 -8.01 -9.56 -0.59
N GLY A 377 -9.25 -9.85 -1.02
CA GLY A 377 -10.46 -9.18 -0.53
C GLY A 377 -10.46 -7.67 -0.73
N LYS A 378 -9.65 -7.14 -1.65
CA LYS A 378 -9.53 -5.71 -1.90
C LYS A 378 -10.58 -5.23 -2.88
N LEU A 379 -11.10 -4.02 -2.66
CA LEU A 379 -12.01 -3.38 -3.60
C LEU A 379 -11.25 -2.99 -4.88
N PRO A 380 -11.62 -3.58 -6.05
CA PRO A 380 -10.97 -3.26 -7.31
C PRO A 380 -11.05 -1.79 -7.67
N ALA A 381 -9.97 -1.22 -8.22
CA ALA A 381 -9.92 0.18 -8.64
C ALA A 381 -10.66 0.44 -9.95
N LEU A 382 -11.80 -0.19 -10.17
CA LEU A 382 -12.63 -0.09 -11.37
C LEU A 382 -13.77 0.91 -11.19
N LYS A 383 -14.33 1.38 -12.31
CA LYS A 383 -15.59 2.11 -12.32
C LYS A 383 -16.72 1.22 -11.81
N SER A 384 -17.71 1.84 -11.16
CA SER A 384 -18.82 1.10 -10.53
C SER A 384 -19.54 0.16 -11.50
N GLU A 385 -19.73 0.58 -12.76
CA GLU A 385 -20.37 -0.23 -13.79
C GLU A 385 -19.57 -1.47 -14.23
N LEU A 386 -18.26 -1.51 -13.93
CA LEU A 386 -17.40 -2.67 -14.20
C LEU A 386 -17.29 -3.60 -13.00
N LEU A 387 -17.55 -3.11 -11.79
CA LEU A 387 -17.55 -3.94 -10.59
C LEU A 387 -18.64 -5.03 -10.63
N GLU A 388 -19.74 -4.77 -11.36
CA GLU A 388 -20.81 -5.75 -11.58
C GLU A 388 -20.33 -6.98 -12.38
N ASN A 389 -19.23 -6.86 -13.13
CA ASN A 389 -18.64 -7.95 -13.91
C ASN A 389 -17.66 -8.81 -13.08
N ILE A 390 -17.28 -8.37 -11.90
CA ILE A 390 -16.36 -9.11 -11.02
C ILE A 390 -17.19 -10.06 -10.17
N GLU A 391 -16.95 -11.37 -10.32
CA GLU A 391 -17.69 -12.39 -9.60
C GLU A 391 -17.59 -12.18 -8.08
N GLY A 392 -18.72 -12.18 -7.41
CA GLY A 392 -18.83 -12.03 -5.96
C GLY A 392 -18.71 -10.60 -5.41
N VAL A 393 -18.25 -9.60 -6.18
CA VAL A 393 -18.11 -8.22 -5.68
C VAL A 393 -19.46 -7.59 -5.38
N SER A 394 -20.42 -7.69 -6.30
CA SER A 394 -21.76 -7.11 -6.13
C SER A 394 -22.59 -7.77 -5.03
N GLU A 395 -22.23 -8.99 -4.63
CA GLU A 395 -22.88 -9.76 -3.56
C GLU A 395 -22.15 -9.62 -2.21
N ASN A 396 -20.97 -9.02 -2.21
CA ASN A 396 -20.16 -8.87 -1.01
C ASN A 396 -20.54 -7.59 -0.25
N GLN A 397 -21.36 -7.75 0.79
CA GLN A 397 -21.81 -6.63 1.61
C GLN A 397 -20.64 -5.86 2.24
N LEU A 398 -19.54 -6.53 2.59
CA LEU A 398 -18.35 -5.89 3.14
C LEU A 398 -17.76 -4.85 2.17
N LEU A 399 -17.63 -5.21 0.89
CA LEU A 399 -17.12 -4.29 -0.13
C LEU A 399 -18.08 -3.15 -0.44
N LEU A 400 -19.40 -3.42 -0.42
CA LEU A 400 -20.42 -2.39 -0.58
C LEU A 400 -20.38 -1.38 0.57
N ASP A 401 -20.18 -1.86 1.80
CA ASP A 401 -20.03 -1.01 2.98
C ASP A 401 -18.72 -0.19 2.93
N MET A 402 -17.63 -0.80 2.48
CA MET A 402 -16.36 -0.09 2.24
C MET A 402 -16.48 0.94 1.10
N ALA A 403 -17.19 0.62 0.03
CA ALA A 403 -17.47 1.58 -1.05
C ALA A 403 -18.28 2.77 -0.52
N THR A 404 -19.27 2.52 0.34
CA THR A 404 -20.05 3.58 1.01
C THR A 404 -19.17 4.45 1.91
N GLN A 405 -18.18 3.87 2.64
CA GLN A 405 -17.21 4.66 3.40
C GLN A 405 -16.37 5.57 2.49
N LEU A 406 -15.96 5.08 1.32
CA LEU A 406 -15.17 5.86 0.35
C LEU A 406 -15.92 7.08 -0.20
N GLU A 407 -17.24 7.06 -0.29
CA GLU A 407 -18.05 8.23 -0.72
C GLU A 407 -17.88 9.44 0.20
N THR A 408 -17.57 9.21 1.47
CA THR A 408 -17.36 10.25 2.48
C THR A 408 -15.89 10.51 2.79
N SER A 409 -14.99 9.78 2.17
CA SER A 409 -13.55 9.90 2.36
C SER A 409 -12.96 11.05 1.54
N VAL A 410 -11.81 11.54 1.96
CA VAL A 410 -11.02 12.51 1.20
C VAL A 410 -9.76 11.83 0.65
N PRO A 411 -9.29 12.19 -0.55
CA PRO A 411 -8.04 11.63 -1.05
C PRO A 411 -6.89 11.99 -0.10
N MET A 412 -5.95 11.07 0.10
CA MET A 412 -4.69 11.47 0.73
C MET A 412 -3.95 12.47 -0.15
N PRO A 413 -3.19 13.40 0.43
CA PRO A 413 -2.38 14.35 -0.33
C PRO A 413 -1.42 13.65 -1.30
N THR A 414 -1.32 14.19 -2.53
CA THR A 414 -0.46 13.63 -3.59
C THR A 414 0.83 14.45 -3.79
N ILE A 415 1.25 15.21 -2.79
CA ILE A 415 2.50 15.98 -2.82
C ILE A 415 3.65 15.16 -2.20
N PRO A 416 4.93 15.35 -2.64
CA PRO A 416 6.05 14.59 -2.11
C PRO A 416 6.22 14.73 -0.60
N GLN A 417 5.84 15.88 -0.05
CA GLN A 417 6.01 16.21 1.37
C GLN A 417 5.11 15.39 2.30
N VAL A 418 4.07 14.69 1.77
CA VAL A 418 3.24 13.80 2.58
C VAL A 418 4.05 12.68 3.23
N THR A 419 5.14 12.24 2.60
CA THR A 419 6.05 11.24 3.18
C THR A 419 6.71 11.68 4.48
N TYR A 420 6.79 12.99 4.71
CA TYR A 420 7.33 13.57 5.96
C TYR A 420 6.26 13.89 7.00
N TYR A 421 4.98 13.70 6.66
CA TYR A 421 3.84 13.92 7.56
C TYR A 421 3.73 12.83 8.63
N TRP A 422 3.90 11.57 8.22
CA TRP A 422 3.58 10.41 9.04
C TRP A 422 4.38 10.36 10.34
N GLY A 423 5.70 10.49 10.27
CA GLY A 423 6.56 10.40 11.45
C GLY A 423 6.32 11.48 12.53
N PRO A 424 6.24 12.77 12.19
CA PRO A 424 5.85 13.81 13.14
C PRO A 424 4.43 13.61 13.69
N GLY A 425 3.46 13.21 12.85
CA GLY A 425 2.09 12.94 13.27
C GLY A 425 2.01 11.78 14.27
N GLU A 426 2.71 10.68 14.01
CA GLU A 426 2.83 9.55 14.93
C GLU A 426 3.46 9.98 16.27
N THR A 427 4.57 10.70 16.22
CA THR A 427 5.25 11.19 17.43
C THR A 427 4.33 12.07 18.27
N MET A 428 3.59 12.97 17.62
CA MET A 428 2.60 13.84 18.27
C MET A 428 1.54 13.04 19.04
N LEU A 429 1.00 12.00 18.41
CA LEU A 429 0.03 11.11 19.03
C LEU A 429 0.63 10.31 20.18
N ILE A 430 1.85 9.78 20.04
CA ILE A 430 2.58 9.09 21.10
C ILE A 430 2.81 10.00 22.30
N ASP A 431 3.22 11.24 22.08
CA ASP A 431 3.51 12.21 23.13
C ASP A 431 2.26 12.52 23.95
N VAL A 432 1.12 12.73 23.31
CA VAL A 432 -0.15 12.96 24.01
C VAL A 432 -0.62 11.68 24.71
N TRP A 433 -0.50 10.54 24.07
CA TRP A 433 -1.02 9.28 24.57
C TRP A 433 -0.16 8.68 25.71
N ASN A 434 1.13 8.48 25.46
CA ASN A 434 2.02 7.81 26.42
C ASN A 434 2.72 8.75 27.39
N ASN A 435 3.15 9.90 26.88
CA ASN A 435 4.08 10.76 27.63
C ASN A 435 3.35 11.86 28.42
N GLY A 436 2.01 12.00 28.23
CA GLY A 436 1.21 13.01 28.91
C GLY A 436 1.58 14.45 28.54
N VAL A 437 2.21 14.62 27.36
CA VAL A 437 2.52 15.95 26.81
C VAL A 437 1.22 16.69 26.51
N ALA A 438 1.17 17.98 26.84
CA ALA A 438 -0.01 18.78 26.52
C ALA A 438 -0.24 18.82 25.01
N PRO A 439 -1.51 18.68 24.52
CA PRO A 439 -1.84 18.68 23.10
C PRO A 439 -1.20 19.81 22.29
N ALA A 440 -1.27 21.05 22.78
CA ALA A 440 -0.66 22.20 22.13
C ALA A 440 0.89 22.08 21.99
N THR A 441 1.56 21.52 22.99
CA THR A 441 3.01 21.33 22.96
C THR A 441 3.39 20.21 21.98
N ALA A 442 2.66 19.11 21.98
CA ALA A 442 2.89 18.00 21.05
C ALA A 442 2.66 18.45 19.59
N ALA A 443 1.61 19.20 19.36
CA ALA A 443 1.24 19.78 18.06
C ALA A 443 2.34 20.74 17.54
N ALA A 444 2.82 21.67 18.36
CA ALA A 444 3.89 22.60 17.99
C ALA A 444 5.22 21.87 17.71
N THR A 445 5.52 20.81 18.47
CA THR A 445 6.71 19.97 18.25
C THR A 445 6.63 19.24 16.92
N ALA A 446 5.47 18.70 16.58
CA ALA A 446 5.25 18.00 15.31
C ALA A 446 5.36 18.96 14.12
N GLU A 447 4.76 20.14 14.22
CA GLU A 447 4.86 21.19 13.19
C GLU A 447 6.32 21.57 12.93
N ALA A 448 7.09 21.87 13.99
CA ALA A 448 8.52 22.19 13.88
C ALA A 448 9.34 21.04 13.28
N SER A 449 9.05 19.79 13.69
CA SER A 449 9.70 18.60 13.14
C SER A 449 9.43 18.43 11.64
N TYR A 450 8.18 18.57 11.22
CA TYR A 450 7.79 18.50 9.82
C TYR A 450 8.48 19.60 9.01
N ARG A 451 8.38 20.87 9.43
CA ARG A 451 9.01 22.02 8.76
C ARG A 451 10.52 21.83 8.56
N THR A 452 11.19 21.30 9.59
CA THR A 452 12.61 20.97 9.50
C THR A 452 12.90 19.92 8.42
N ARG A 453 12.06 18.88 8.32
CA ARG A 453 12.24 17.79 7.34
C ARG A 453 12.06 18.26 5.89
N ILE A 454 11.18 19.23 5.65
CA ILE A 454 10.97 19.81 4.32
C ILE A 454 11.87 21.02 4.02
N GLY A 455 12.81 21.35 4.92
CA GLY A 455 13.76 22.45 4.73
C GLY A 455 13.21 23.85 4.97
N LEU A 456 12.04 23.98 5.60
CA LEU A 456 11.53 25.28 6.05
C LEU A 456 12.09 25.63 7.43
N ALA A 457 12.32 26.94 7.65
CA ALA A 457 12.68 27.42 9.00
C ALA A 457 11.56 27.09 9.99
N SER A 458 11.94 26.60 11.17
CA SER A 458 11.05 26.33 12.30
C SER A 458 10.50 27.64 12.90
#